data_ee3a425a9ebd1d13c59bcc86a984ec6f
#
_entry.id   ee3a425a9ebd1d13c59bcc86a984ec6f
#
_cell.length_a   1.000
_cell.length_b   1.000
_cell.length_c   1.000
_cell.angle_alpha   90.00
_cell.angle_beta   90.00
_cell.angle_gamma   90.00
#
_symmetry.space_group_name_H-M   'P 1'
#
loop_
_entity.id
_entity.type
_entity.pdbx_description
1 polymer ?
#
loop_
_entity_poly.entity_id
_entity_poly.type
_entity_poly.pdbx_seq_one_letter_code
_entity_poly.pdbx_strand_id
1 'polypeptide(L)'
;MSGRILRSYTGESPWLPEFRQLIRRVLQPGLLASRYLGMAASTIHRYLEREEVPYKQYFYALRPLLAARWVLQEHKPAPVPFADLRHLLPDEMQEVTDELLALRNGSDEKASGPVHPAAMAFIVRVQAALDAVLRAQPVAPAPDFAPLDDFFRRVISG
;
A
#
# COMPACT_ATOMS: atom_id res chain seq x y z
N MET A 1 -0.78 35.13 -4.37
CA MET A 1 -0.10 34.47 -3.25
C MET A 1 -0.27 32.96 -3.26
N SER A 2 -1.49 32.49 -3.35
CA SER A 2 -1.72 31.03 -3.41
C SER A 2 -1.05 30.37 -4.60
N GLY A 3 -0.98 31.03 -5.76
CA GLY A 3 -0.25 30.50 -6.91
C GLY A 3 1.22 30.28 -6.66
N ARG A 4 1.84 31.13 -5.85
CA ARG A 4 3.24 30.99 -5.48
C ARG A 4 3.45 29.79 -4.57
N ILE A 5 2.54 29.57 -3.61
CA ILE A 5 2.60 28.41 -2.74
C ILE A 5 2.43 27.12 -3.55
N LEU A 6 1.47 27.12 -4.48
CA LEU A 6 1.23 25.97 -5.35
C LEU A 6 2.45 25.65 -6.20
N ARG A 7 3.16 26.65 -6.69
CA ARG A 7 4.41 26.41 -7.44
C ARG A 7 5.46 25.73 -6.60
N SER A 8 5.56 26.09 -5.31
CA SER A 8 6.48 25.42 -4.40
C SER A 8 6.16 23.93 -4.28
N TYR A 9 4.88 23.58 -4.28
CA TYR A 9 4.45 22.19 -4.20
C TYR A 9 4.64 21.42 -5.50
N THR A 10 4.81 22.09 -6.62
CA THR A 10 4.99 21.43 -7.91
C THR A 10 6.44 21.01 -8.18
N GLY A 11 7.27 20.99 -7.18
CA GLY A 11 8.61 20.47 -7.29
C GLY A 11 9.69 21.50 -7.57
N GLU A 12 9.33 22.78 -7.48
CA GLU A 12 10.28 23.86 -7.72
C GLU A 12 11.19 24.14 -6.50
N SER A 13 10.95 23.46 -5.37
CA SER A 13 11.77 23.62 -4.17
C SER A 13 13.17 23.06 -4.40
N PRO A 14 14.23 23.83 -4.13
CA PRO A 14 15.60 23.37 -4.41
C PRO A 14 16.04 22.18 -3.57
N TRP A 15 15.39 21.94 -2.42
CA TRP A 15 15.74 20.83 -1.53
C TRP A 15 15.04 19.52 -1.90
N LEU A 16 14.05 19.54 -2.81
CA LEU A 16 13.22 18.37 -3.10
C LEU A 16 13.99 17.19 -3.70
N PRO A 17 14.91 17.37 -4.67
CA PRO A 17 15.69 16.25 -5.17
C PRO A 17 16.54 15.57 -4.09
N GLU A 18 17.16 16.33 -3.22
CA GLU A 18 17.94 15.79 -2.12
C GLU A 18 17.06 15.01 -1.15
N PHE A 19 15.90 15.57 -0.81
CA PHE A 19 14.93 14.90 0.06
C PHE A 19 14.51 13.54 -0.50
N ARG A 20 14.21 13.48 -1.80
CA ARG A 20 13.82 12.23 -2.46
C ARG A 20 14.93 11.18 -2.39
N GLN A 21 16.17 11.59 -2.57
CA GLN A 21 17.31 10.68 -2.46
C GLN A 21 17.47 10.12 -1.05
N LEU A 22 17.31 10.98 -0.03
CA LEU A 22 17.41 10.56 1.36
C LEU A 22 16.28 9.61 1.75
N ILE A 23 15.07 9.87 1.29
CA ILE A 23 13.93 8.98 1.52
C ILE A 23 14.20 7.59 0.91
N ARG A 24 14.78 7.55 -0.29
CA ARG A 24 15.13 6.27 -0.93
C ARG A 24 16.18 5.49 -0.13
N ARG A 25 17.12 6.20 0.52
CA ARG A 25 18.14 5.55 1.34
C ARG A 25 17.56 4.92 2.60
N VAL A 26 16.63 5.62 3.26
CA VAL A 26 16.02 5.10 4.49
C VAL A 26 14.83 4.18 4.20
N LEU A 27 14.25 4.27 3.01
CA LEU A 27 13.15 3.39 2.61
C LEU A 27 13.70 2.02 2.30
N GLN A 28 13.31 1.04 3.10
CA GLN A 28 13.63 -0.35 2.86
C GLN A 28 12.39 -1.04 2.32
N PRO A 29 12.38 -1.43 1.03
CA PRO A 29 11.20 -2.03 0.42
C PRO A 29 10.67 -3.24 1.18
N GLY A 30 11.55 -4.11 1.65
CA GLY A 30 11.15 -5.28 2.42
C GLY A 30 10.45 -4.93 3.73
N LEU A 31 10.96 -3.92 4.44
CA LEU A 31 10.35 -3.49 5.70
C LEU A 31 8.98 -2.85 5.46
N LEU A 32 8.88 -2.00 4.45
CA LEU A 32 7.61 -1.36 4.11
C LEU A 32 6.59 -2.38 3.63
N ALA A 33 7.01 -3.32 2.78
CA ALA A 33 6.15 -4.41 2.32
C ALA A 33 5.66 -5.27 3.48
N SER A 34 6.53 -5.55 4.47
CA SER A 34 6.14 -6.27 5.68
C SER A 34 5.06 -5.56 6.46
N ARG A 35 5.12 -4.24 6.55
CA ARG A 35 4.08 -3.44 7.21
C ARG A 35 2.75 -3.54 6.49
N TYR A 36 2.77 -3.43 5.16
CA TYR A 36 1.56 -3.61 4.36
C TYR A 36 0.99 -5.02 4.53
N LEU A 37 1.85 -6.03 4.52
CA LEU A 37 1.42 -7.41 4.71
C LEU A 37 0.75 -7.59 6.08
N GLY A 38 1.31 -6.99 7.13
CA GLY A 38 0.72 -7.00 8.47
C GLY A 38 -0.66 -6.34 8.51
N MET A 39 -0.84 -5.23 7.80
CA MET A 39 -2.14 -4.56 7.69
C MET A 39 -3.17 -5.48 7.03
N ALA A 40 -2.79 -6.12 5.94
CA ALA A 40 -3.67 -7.07 5.26
C ALA A 40 -4.03 -8.25 6.15
N ALA A 41 -3.04 -8.83 6.83
CA ALA A 41 -3.25 -9.96 7.74
C ALA A 41 -4.24 -9.60 8.84
N SER A 42 -4.13 -8.41 9.40
CA SER A 42 -5.06 -7.92 10.42
C SER A 42 -6.49 -7.84 9.90
N THR A 43 -6.67 -7.29 8.71
CA THR A 43 -7.99 -7.19 8.06
C THR A 43 -8.58 -8.57 7.77
N ILE A 44 -7.75 -9.47 7.23
CA ILE A 44 -8.18 -10.83 6.93
C ILE A 44 -8.66 -11.53 8.20
N HIS A 45 -7.86 -11.46 9.24
CA HIS A 45 -8.19 -12.13 10.51
C HIS A 45 -9.45 -11.55 11.16
N ARG A 46 -9.61 -10.23 11.15
CA ARG A 46 -10.74 -9.58 11.83
C ARG A 46 -12.05 -9.69 11.08
N TYR A 47 -12.02 -9.66 9.75
CA TYR A 47 -13.23 -9.44 8.96
C TYR A 47 -13.49 -10.49 7.88
N LEU A 48 -12.46 -11.06 7.27
CA LEU A 48 -12.64 -11.95 6.12
C LEU A 48 -12.81 -13.42 6.52
N GLU A 49 -12.44 -13.78 7.74
CA GLU A 49 -12.59 -15.14 8.26
C GLU A 49 -13.96 -15.36 8.93
N ARG A 50 -14.99 -14.68 8.44
CA ARG A 50 -16.36 -14.73 8.99
C ARG A 50 -17.34 -15.19 7.92
N GLU A 51 -18.51 -15.64 8.36
CA GLU A 51 -19.57 -16.03 7.43
C GLU A 51 -20.12 -14.84 6.67
N GLU A 52 -20.30 -13.70 7.36
CA GLU A 52 -20.73 -12.44 6.78
C GLU A 52 -19.52 -11.50 6.69
N VAL A 53 -19.18 -11.08 5.47
CA VAL A 53 -18.02 -10.22 5.23
C VAL A 53 -18.52 -8.86 4.72
N PRO A 54 -18.18 -7.77 5.44
CA PRO A 54 -18.47 -6.43 4.92
C PRO A 54 -17.70 -6.21 3.60
N TYR A 55 -18.40 -5.73 2.57
CA TYR A 55 -17.80 -5.62 1.23
C TYR A 55 -16.57 -4.72 1.20
N LYS A 56 -16.55 -3.65 2.00
CA LYS A 56 -15.39 -2.75 2.07
C LYS A 56 -14.12 -3.44 2.56
N GLN A 57 -14.24 -4.50 3.34
CA GLN A 57 -13.07 -5.17 3.92
C GLN A 57 -12.24 -5.92 2.88
N TYR A 58 -12.83 -6.33 1.77
CA TYR A 58 -12.04 -6.89 0.66
C TYR A 58 -11.01 -5.88 0.15
N PHE A 59 -11.40 -4.62 0.03
CA PHE A 59 -10.51 -3.56 -0.44
C PHE A 59 -9.47 -3.19 0.61
N TYR A 60 -9.83 -3.25 1.87
CA TYR A 60 -8.90 -3.00 2.98
C TYR A 60 -7.85 -4.11 3.10
N ALA A 61 -8.11 -5.30 2.57
CA ALA A 61 -7.12 -6.36 2.45
C ALA A 61 -6.35 -6.29 1.13
N LEU A 62 -7.05 -6.07 0.01
CA LEU A 62 -6.43 -6.01 -1.32
C LEU A 62 -5.44 -4.84 -1.46
N ARG A 63 -5.83 -3.67 -0.98
CA ARG A 63 -5.00 -2.48 -1.13
C ARG A 63 -3.61 -2.65 -0.52
N PRO A 64 -3.45 -3.05 0.74
CA PRO A 64 -2.12 -3.25 1.29
C PRO A 64 -1.35 -4.40 0.63
N LEU A 65 -2.02 -5.46 0.17
CA LEU A 65 -1.35 -6.53 -0.56
C LEU A 65 -0.77 -6.03 -1.88
N LEU A 66 -1.55 -5.24 -2.63
CA LEU A 66 -1.08 -4.65 -3.88
C LEU A 66 0.00 -3.60 -3.63
N ALA A 67 -0.12 -2.85 -2.54
CA ALA A 67 0.89 -1.88 -2.14
C ALA A 67 2.22 -2.57 -1.80
N ALA A 68 2.18 -3.70 -1.10
CA ALA A 68 3.38 -4.49 -0.80
C ALA A 68 4.06 -4.94 -2.09
N ARG A 69 3.28 -5.45 -3.03
CA ARG A 69 3.81 -5.86 -4.33
C ARG A 69 4.42 -4.70 -5.09
N TRP A 70 3.75 -3.55 -5.10
CA TRP A 70 4.25 -2.33 -5.73
C TRP A 70 5.62 -1.94 -5.17
N VAL A 71 5.74 -1.87 -3.84
CA VAL A 71 6.97 -1.46 -3.18
C VAL A 71 8.11 -2.40 -3.52
N LEU A 72 7.86 -3.71 -3.54
CA LEU A 72 8.88 -4.69 -3.89
C LEU A 72 9.34 -4.59 -5.34
N GLN A 73 8.43 -4.20 -6.26
CA GLN A 73 8.75 -4.05 -7.68
C GLN A 73 9.40 -2.71 -7.99
N GLU A 74 8.86 -1.62 -7.43
CA GLU A 74 9.23 -0.27 -7.83
C GLU A 74 10.23 0.39 -6.90
N HIS A 75 10.48 -0.17 -5.71
CA HIS A 75 11.40 0.37 -4.71
C HIS A 75 11.09 1.81 -4.32
N LYS A 76 9.81 2.14 -4.26
CA LYS A 76 9.31 3.46 -3.85
C LYS A 76 7.94 3.31 -3.19
N PRO A 77 7.47 4.33 -2.44
CA PRO A 77 6.17 4.25 -1.78
C PRO A 77 5.04 4.00 -2.77
N ALA A 78 4.07 3.18 -2.34
CA ALA A 78 2.93 2.86 -3.17
C ALA A 78 1.95 4.04 -3.26
N PRO A 79 1.23 4.17 -4.40
CA PRO A 79 0.15 5.15 -4.50
C PRO A 79 -0.95 4.85 -3.48
N VAL A 80 -1.61 5.90 -2.99
CA VAL A 80 -2.69 5.75 -2.02
C VAL A 80 -4.00 5.27 -2.65
N PRO A 81 -4.45 5.81 -3.81
CA PRO A 81 -5.70 5.36 -4.39
C PRO A 81 -5.63 3.91 -4.89
N PHE A 82 -6.66 3.13 -4.57
CA PHE A 82 -6.75 1.75 -5.04
C PHE A 82 -6.72 1.66 -6.58
N ALA A 83 -7.35 2.63 -7.25
CA ALA A 83 -7.38 2.67 -8.71
C ALA A 83 -5.98 2.65 -9.32
N ASP A 84 -5.01 3.25 -8.66
CA ASP A 84 -3.62 3.30 -9.15
C ASP A 84 -2.87 1.99 -8.92
N LEU A 85 -3.40 1.10 -8.11
CA LEU A 85 -2.83 -0.22 -7.84
C LEU A 85 -3.55 -1.33 -8.61
N ARG A 86 -4.71 -1.03 -9.16
CA ARG A 86 -5.61 -2.01 -9.75
C ARG A 86 -4.98 -2.77 -10.93
N HIS A 87 -4.07 -2.14 -11.66
CA HIS A 87 -3.39 -2.78 -12.79
C HIS A 87 -2.53 -3.99 -12.37
N LEU A 88 -2.22 -4.12 -11.09
CA LEU A 88 -1.48 -5.27 -10.57
C LEU A 88 -2.36 -6.51 -10.41
N LEU A 89 -3.68 -6.36 -10.52
CA LEU A 89 -4.60 -7.49 -10.47
C LEU A 89 -4.62 -8.23 -11.81
N PRO A 90 -4.66 -9.57 -11.82
CA PRO A 90 -4.86 -10.31 -13.05
C PRO A 90 -6.26 -10.07 -13.62
N ASP A 91 -6.44 -10.35 -14.92
CA ASP A 91 -7.69 -10.05 -15.62
C ASP A 91 -8.90 -10.69 -14.96
N GLU A 92 -8.78 -11.92 -14.49
CA GLU A 92 -9.86 -12.61 -13.79
C GLU A 92 -10.32 -11.88 -12.53
N MET A 93 -9.40 -11.18 -11.86
CA MET A 93 -9.72 -10.43 -10.66
C MET A 93 -10.26 -9.03 -10.97
N GLN A 94 -10.09 -8.53 -12.20
CA GLN A 94 -10.71 -7.26 -12.60
C GLN A 94 -12.23 -7.37 -12.54
N GLU A 95 -12.79 -8.47 -13.05
CA GLU A 95 -14.23 -8.70 -13.01
C GLU A 95 -14.74 -8.87 -11.57
N VAL A 96 -14.03 -9.64 -10.76
CA VAL A 96 -14.37 -9.83 -9.34
C VAL A 96 -14.35 -8.49 -8.60
N THR A 97 -13.34 -7.66 -8.89
CA THR A 97 -13.22 -6.34 -8.28
C THR A 97 -14.38 -5.44 -8.69
N ASP A 98 -14.77 -5.45 -9.96
CA ASP A 98 -15.93 -4.69 -10.45
C ASP A 98 -17.22 -5.14 -9.74
N GLU A 99 -17.40 -6.43 -9.56
CA GLU A 99 -18.55 -6.99 -8.85
C GLU A 99 -18.57 -6.51 -7.39
N LEU A 100 -17.44 -6.58 -6.70
CA LEU A 100 -17.34 -6.13 -5.31
C LEU A 100 -17.56 -4.61 -5.18
N LEU A 101 -17.04 -3.82 -6.13
CA LEU A 101 -17.27 -2.38 -6.16
C LEU A 101 -18.75 -2.06 -6.35
N ALA A 102 -19.43 -2.78 -7.24
CA ALA A 102 -20.86 -2.60 -7.46
C ALA A 102 -21.66 -2.92 -6.19
N LEU A 103 -21.32 -4.01 -5.52
CA LEU A 103 -21.97 -4.40 -4.26
C LEU A 103 -21.74 -3.34 -3.17
N ARG A 104 -20.50 -2.84 -3.05
CA ARG A 104 -20.17 -1.81 -2.07
C ARG A 104 -20.88 -0.50 -2.36
N ASN A 105 -20.87 -0.05 -3.61
CA ASN A 105 -21.40 1.26 -4.00
C ASN A 105 -22.92 1.28 -4.10
N GLY A 106 -23.53 0.12 -4.41
CA GLY A 106 -24.97 0.00 -4.50
C GLY A 106 -25.70 -0.20 -3.18
N SER A 107 -24.96 -0.22 -2.07
CA SER A 107 -25.47 -0.50 -0.74
C SER A 107 -24.93 0.52 0.26
N ASP A 108 -25.42 0.50 1.49
CA ASP A 108 -24.86 1.37 2.52
C ASP A 108 -23.45 0.91 2.93
N GLU A 109 -22.77 1.74 3.71
CA GLU A 109 -21.37 1.50 4.12
C GLU A 109 -21.22 0.20 4.91
N LYS A 110 -22.27 -0.26 5.57
CA LYS A 110 -22.24 -1.48 6.40
C LYS A 110 -22.68 -2.71 5.64
N ALA A 111 -22.91 -2.61 4.34
CA ALA A 111 -23.36 -3.73 3.53
C ALA A 111 -22.37 -4.88 3.60
N SER A 112 -22.89 -6.07 3.78
CA SER A 112 -22.11 -7.29 3.89
C SER A 112 -22.83 -8.44 3.19
N GLY A 113 -22.13 -9.51 3.00
CA GLY A 113 -22.68 -10.72 2.38
C GLY A 113 -21.81 -11.91 2.68
N PRO A 114 -22.21 -13.10 2.17
CA PRO A 114 -21.41 -14.30 2.34
C PRO A 114 -20.04 -14.12 1.67
N VAL A 115 -19.07 -14.91 2.14
CA VAL A 115 -17.70 -14.87 1.59
C VAL A 115 -17.74 -15.04 0.07
N HIS A 116 -17.01 -14.18 -0.63
CA HIS A 116 -16.81 -14.30 -2.07
C HIS A 116 -15.63 -15.25 -2.31
N PRO A 117 -15.88 -16.48 -2.79
CA PRO A 117 -14.81 -17.49 -2.85
C PRO A 117 -13.62 -17.08 -3.70
N ALA A 118 -13.87 -16.48 -4.86
CA ALA A 118 -12.78 -16.08 -5.77
C ALA A 118 -11.91 -14.98 -5.17
N ALA A 119 -12.54 -13.98 -4.53
CA ALA A 119 -11.82 -12.89 -3.88
C ALA A 119 -10.98 -13.41 -2.71
N MET A 120 -11.56 -14.25 -1.87
CA MET A 120 -10.86 -14.80 -0.73
C MET A 120 -9.69 -15.69 -1.13
N ALA A 121 -9.89 -16.54 -2.13
CA ALA A 121 -8.83 -17.41 -2.65
C ALA A 121 -7.65 -16.59 -3.18
N PHE A 122 -7.93 -15.52 -3.91
CA PHE A 122 -6.90 -14.63 -4.42
C PHE A 122 -6.13 -13.94 -3.30
N ILE A 123 -6.84 -13.38 -2.33
CA ILE A 123 -6.25 -12.68 -1.19
C ILE A 123 -5.31 -13.61 -0.41
N VAL A 124 -5.76 -14.81 -0.09
CA VAL A 124 -4.94 -15.79 0.65
C VAL A 124 -3.72 -16.21 -0.15
N ARG A 125 -3.88 -16.43 -1.45
CA ARG A 125 -2.78 -16.82 -2.33
C ARG A 125 -1.71 -15.72 -2.42
N VAL A 126 -2.11 -14.48 -2.60
CA VAL A 126 -1.18 -13.35 -2.70
C VAL A 126 -0.49 -13.11 -1.36
N GLN A 127 -1.23 -13.19 -0.26
CA GLN A 127 -0.67 -13.06 1.08
C GLN A 127 0.44 -14.10 1.30
N ALA A 128 0.18 -15.35 0.97
CA ALA A 128 1.15 -16.42 1.13
C ALA A 128 2.39 -16.23 0.23
N ALA A 129 2.17 -15.79 -1.01
CA ALA A 129 3.27 -15.53 -1.94
C ALA A 129 4.18 -14.40 -1.47
N LEU A 130 3.59 -13.31 -1.00
CA LEU A 130 4.35 -12.17 -0.48
C LEU A 130 5.10 -12.53 0.80
N ASP A 131 4.46 -13.28 1.69
CA ASP A 131 5.10 -13.75 2.91
C ASP A 131 6.32 -14.61 2.60
N ALA A 132 6.22 -15.51 1.62
CA ALA A 132 7.33 -16.35 1.18
C ALA A 132 8.48 -15.53 0.61
N VAL A 133 8.18 -14.50 -0.21
CA VAL A 133 9.19 -13.61 -0.78
C VAL A 133 9.92 -12.86 0.33
N LEU A 134 9.19 -12.34 1.30
CA LEU A 134 9.78 -11.56 2.39
C LEU A 134 10.64 -12.43 3.31
N ARG A 135 10.22 -13.67 3.57
CA ARG A 135 11.01 -14.61 4.38
C ARG A 135 12.30 -15.02 3.71
N ALA A 136 12.32 -15.06 2.37
CA ALA A 136 13.51 -15.43 1.60
C ALA A 136 14.53 -14.30 1.51
N GLN A 137 14.14 -13.06 1.83
CA GLN A 137 15.06 -11.94 1.78
C GLN A 137 15.99 -11.91 3.00
N PRO A 138 17.26 -11.49 2.81
CA PRO A 138 18.16 -11.34 3.96
C PRO A 138 17.63 -10.23 4.88
N VAL A 139 17.88 -10.41 6.18
CA VAL A 139 17.51 -9.38 7.17
C VAL A 139 18.32 -8.13 6.90
N ALA A 140 17.64 -7.03 6.57
CA ALA A 140 18.29 -5.76 6.35
C ALA A 140 18.66 -5.10 7.69
N PRO A 141 19.80 -4.42 7.79
CA PRO A 141 20.11 -3.64 8.99
C PRO A 141 19.13 -2.48 9.14
N ALA A 142 18.99 -1.99 10.37
CA ALA A 142 18.13 -0.84 10.62
C ALA A 142 18.60 0.36 9.79
N PRO A 143 17.66 1.15 9.23
CA PRO A 143 18.04 2.33 8.46
C PRO A 143 18.81 3.34 9.31
N ASP A 144 19.79 4.01 8.70
CA ASP A 144 20.47 5.13 9.31
C ASP A 144 19.71 6.41 8.98
N PHE A 145 19.06 7.00 9.98
CA PHE A 145 18.28 8.22 9.81
C PHE A 145 19.11 9.50 9.99
N ALA A 146 20.37 9.41 10.37
CA ALA A 146 21.19 10.60 10.62
C ALA A 146 21.26 11.55 9.42
N PRO A 147 21.49 11.09 8.18
CA PRO A 147 21.48 12.00 7.02
C PRO A 147 20.17 12.72 6.82
N LEU A 148 19.05 12.05 7.09
CA LEU A 148 17.72 12.64 6.95
C LEU A 148 17.48 13.67 8.05
N ASP A 149 17.88 13.37 9.29
CA ASP A 149 17.79 14.32 10.40
C ASP A 149 18.62 15.57 10.15
N ASP A 150 19.83 15.42 9.64
CA ASP A 150 20.70 16.55 9.28
C ASP A 150 20.07 17.39 8.17
N PHE A 151 19.46 16.74 7.18
CA PHE A 151 18.74 17.42 6.11
C PHE A 151 17.61 18.28 6.67
N PHE A 152 16.77 17.72 7.54
CA PHE A 152 15.66 18.46 8.14
C PHE A 152 16.16 19.66 8.96
N ARG A 153 17.23 19.49 9.71
CA ARG A 153 17.83 20.61 10.47
C ARG A 153 18.25 21.73 9.54
N ARG A 154 18.91 21.43 8.42
CA ARG A 154 19.33 22.44 7.45
C ARG A 154 18.14 23.15 6.83
N VAL A 155 17.09 22.43 6.45
CA VAL A 155 15.89 23.01 5.83
C VAL A 155 15.15 23.90 6.82
N ILE A 156 15.03 23.47 8.07
CA ILE A 156 14.31 24.22 9.11
C ILE A 156 15.10 25.46 9.53
N SER A 157 16.42 25.34 9.64
CA SER A 157 17.28 26.44 10.09
C SER A 157 17.55 27.46 9.00
N GLY A 158 17.53 27.04 7.76
CA GLY A 158 17.82 27.92 6.65
C GLY A 158 16.65 28.69 6.17
#